data_0ae75c912e61164209dab4afd2821de5
#
_entry.id   0ae75c912e61164209dab4afd2821de5
#
_cell.length_a   1.000
_cell.length_b   1.000
_cell.length_c   1.000
_cell.angle_alpha   90.00
_cell.angle_beta   90.00
_cell.angle_gamma   90.00
#
_symmetry.space_group_name_H-M   'P 1'
#
loop_
_entity.id
_entity.type
_entity.pdbx_description
1 polymer ?
#
loop_
_entity_poly.entity_id
_entity_poly.type
_entity_poly.pdbx_seq_one_letter_code
_entity_poly.pdbx_strand_id
1 'polypeptide(L)'
;MELKNKKLFVPVFVITTLIFSFLAYDPEEISIAGPYFPQIAYFQEELDQISTDLNVKIKYIPFSDVESEIVGGTNIEEFDLAIIPNPQGVVNLGERGHIYPVSIALSDELIDNNYPKHLQEITTSETDQTNYGILFRLIPNSLIWYDVDKYERLGSPTFESFEDMISFTKEYSSSDNPLWCMDIESGASTGW
;
A
#
# COMPACT_ATOMS: atom_id res chain seq x y z
N MET A 1 -22.59 -23.65 -62.74
CA MET A 1 -22.54 -24.05 -61.30
C MET A 1 -22.34 -22.82 -60.48
N GLU A 2 -23.45 -22.09 -60.25
CA GLU A 2 -23.46 -20.73 -59.70
C GLU A 2 -23.83 -20.73 -58.22
N LEU A 3 -22.95 -20.21 -57.46
CA LEU A 3 -23.02 -19.46 -56.20
C LEU A 3 -24.39 -19.41 -55.45
N LYS A 4 -24.83 -20.55 -54.95
CA LYS A 4 -25.91 -20.62 -53.95
C LYS A 4 -25.37 -20.45 -52.49
N ASN A 5 -24.05 -20.32 -52.29
CA ASN A 5 -23.40 -20.34 -50.96
C ASN A 5 -22.99 -18.97 -50.40
N LYS A 6 -23.28 -17.85 -51.10
CA LYS A 6 -22.91 -16.51 -50.61
C LYS A 6 -23.67 -16.10 -49.31
N LYS A 7 -24.90 -16.57 -49.13
CA LYS A 7 -25.71 -16.21 -47.96
C LYS A 7 -25.29 -16.91 -46.66
N LEU A 8 -24.55 -18.03 -46.79
CA LEU A 8 -24.09 -18.80 -45.60
C LEU A 8 -22.68 -18.32 -45.16
N PHE A 9 -21.87 -17.80 -46.09
CA PHE A 9 -20.51 -17.37 -45.80
C PHE A 9 -20.44 -16.09 -44.93
N VAL A 10 -21.35 -15.17 -45.09
CA VAL A 10 -21.38 -13.91 -44.34
C VAL A 10 -21.69 -14.14 -42.85
N PRO A 11 -22.75 -14.89 -42.46
CA PRO A 11 -23.01 -15.13 -41.02
C PRO A 11 -21.94 -15.98 -40.36
N VAL A 12 -21.33 -16.96 -41.05
CA VAL A 12 -20.23 -17.78 -40.49
C VAL A 12 -18.99 -16.93 -40.30
N PHE A 13 -18.65 -16.02 -41.20
CA PHE A 13 -17.52 -15.12 -41.04
C PHE A 13 -17.72 -14.12 -39.91
N VAL A 14 -18.93 -13.57 -39.74
CA VAL A 14 -19.26 -12.66 -38.65
C VAL A 14 -19.22 -13.40 -37.29
N ILE A 15 -19.74 -14.62 -37.22
CA ILE A 15 -19.70 -15.44 -35.99
C ILE A 15 -18.27 -15.83 -35.64
N THR A 16 -17.44 -16.24 -36.60
CA THR A 16 -16.03 -16.57 -36.35
C THR A 16 -15.23 -15.35 -35.95
N THR A 17 -15.47 -14.15 -36.52
CA THR A 17 -14.79 -12.91 -36.11
C THR A 17 -15.21 -12.48 -34.71
N LEU A 18 -16.50 -12.60 -34.36
CA LEU A 18 -16.97 -12.34 -33.00
C LEU A 18 -16.39 -13.32 -31.96
N ILE A 19 -16.33 -14.62 -32.30
CA ILE A 19 -15.71 -15.63 -31.42
C ILE A 19 -14.21 -15.37 -31.26
N PHE A 20 -13.50 -15.01 -32.34
CA PHE A 20 -12.07 -14.65 -32.28
C PHE A 20 -11.83 -13.37 -31.50
N SER A 21 -12.70 -12.36 -31.60
CA SER A 21 -12.61 -11.14 -30.80
C SER A 21 -12.87 -11.41 -29.32
N PHE A 22 -13.73 -12.35 -29.00
CA PHE A 22 -14.01 -12.78 -27.62
C PHE A 22 -12.88 -13.63 -27.04
N LEU A 23 -12.21 -14.45 -27.87
CA LEU A 23 -11.05 -15.27 -27.47
C LEU A 23 -9.73 -14.48 -27.43
N ALA A 24 -9.69 -13.31 -28.06
CA ALA A 24 -8.51 -12.43 -28.11
C ALA A 24 -8.60 -11.27 -27.09
N TYR A 25 -9.65 -11.24 -26.25
CA TYR A 25 -9.73 -10.26 -25.17
C TYR A 25 -8.87 -10.75 -24.01
N ASP A 26 -7.65 -10.28 -23.95
CA ASP A 26 -6.79 -10.41 -22.77
C ASP A 26 -7.10 -9.18 -21.88
N PRO A 27 -7.60 -9.36 -20.68
CA PRO A 27 -7.87 -8.24 -19.80
C PRO A 27 -6.56 -7.50 -19.50
N GLU A 28 -6.63 -6.17 -19.46
CA GLU A 28 -5.51 -5.32 -19.09
C GLU A 28 -4.90 -5.81 -17.77
N GLU A 29 -3.58 -5.97 -17.72
CA GLU A 29 -2.86 -6.41 -16.52
C GLU A 29 -2.27 -5.19 -15.82
N ILE A 30 -2.52 -5.06 -14.53
CA ILE A 30 -1.93 -4.07 -13.63
C ILE A 30 -0.99 -4.81 -12.69
N SER A 31 0.26 -4.41 -12.66
CA SER A 31 1.30 -4.98 -11.80
C SER A 31 1.61 -4.05 -10.62
N ILE A 32 1.66 -4.63 -9.42
CA ILE A 32 1.97 -3.92 -8.18
C ILE A 32 3.26 -4.49 -7.60
N ALA A 33 4.33 -3.72 -7.61
CA ALA A 33 5.56 -4.07 -6.90
C ALA A 33 5.42 -3.78 -5.40
N GLY A 34 6.00 -4.62 -4.55
CA GLY A 34 5.97 -4.38 -3.11
C GLY A 34 6.90 -5.28 -2.32
N PRO A 35 7.02 -5.09 -0.99
CA PRO A 35 7.90 -5.88 -0.16
C PRO A 35 7.39 -7.30 0.06
N TYR A 36 8.30 -8.21 0.42
CA TYR A 36 7.91 -9.52 0.94
C TYR A 36 7.22 -9.39 2.31
N PHE A 37 6.10 -10.10 2.50
CA PHE A 37 5.45 -10.26 3.80
C PHE A 37 4.73 -11.62 3.90
N PRO A 38 4.49 -12.17 5.10
CA PRO A 38 4.00 -13.53 5.28
C PRO A 38 2.64 -13.83 4.64
N GLN A 39 1.77 -12.80 4.49
CA GLN A 39 0.40 -12.93 4.00
C GLN A 39 0.25 -12.60 2.51
N ILE A 40 1.31 -12.67 1.69
CA ILE A 40 1.25 -12.37 0.25
C ILE A 40 0.16 -13.17 -0.47
N ALA A 41 0.02 -14.46 -0.16
CA ALA A 41 -0.98 -15.30 -0.81
C ALA A 41 -2.41 -14.80 -0.54
N TYR A 42 -2.72 -14.45 0.71
CA TYR A 42 -4.00 -13.86 1.07
C TYR A 42 -4.22 -12.50 0.39
N PHE A 43 -3.19 -11.67 0.34
CA PHE A 43 -3.27 -10.38 -0.34
C PHE A 43 -3.55 -10.53 -1.83
N GLN A 44 -2.94 -11.52 -2.49
CA GLN A 44 -3.23 -11.81 -3.90
C GLN A 44 -4.68 -12.29 -4.09
N GLU A 45 -5.23 -13.08 -3.17
CA GLU A 45 -6.65 -13.50 -3.22
C GLU A 45 -7.60 -12.29 -3.15
N GLU A 46 -7.31 -11.30 -2.32
CA GLU A 46 -8.09 -10.04 -2.25
C GLU A 46 -7.96 -9.23 -3.56
N LEU A 47 -6.77 -9.17 -4.14
CA LEU A 47 -6.55 -8.52 -5.44
C LEU A 47 -7.30 -9.25 -6.57
N ASP A 48 -7.40 -10.57 -6.53
CA ASP A 48 -8.14 -11.38 -7.51
C ASP A 48 -9.66 -11.12 -7.44
N GLN A 49 -10.20 -10.81 -6.25
CA GLN A 49 -11.59 -10.38 -6.10
C GLN A 49 -11.80 -9.01 -6.74
N ILE A 50 -10.93 -8.04 -6.45
CA ILE A 50 -10.94 -6.70 -7.07
C ILE A 50 -10.78 -6.81 -8.60
N SER A 51 -9.90 -7.69 -9.06
CA SER A 51 -9.68 -7.98 -10.47
C SER A 51 -10.98 -8.40 -11.18
N THR A 52 -11.76 -9.24 -10.52
CA THR A 52 -13.06 -9.70 -11.02
C THR A 52 -14.06 -8.54 -11.14
N ASP A 53 -14.13 -7.70 -10.12
CA ASP A 53 -15.08 -6.57 -10.09
C ASP A 53 -14.74 -5.50 -11.12
N LEU A 54 -13.43 -5.26 -11.35
CA LEU A 54 -12.94 -4.25 -12.29
C LEU A 54 -12.73 -4.78 -13.70
N ASN A 55 -12.81 -6.11 -13.91
CA ASN A 55 -12.50 -6.78 -15.17
C ASN A 55 -11.09 -6.43 -15.70
N VAL A 56 -10.12 -6.33 -14.80
CA VAL A 56 -8.68 -6.18 -15.05
C VAL A 56 -7.94 -7.28 -14.30
N LYS A 57 -6.73 -7.61 -14.74
CA LYS A 57 -5.90 -8.58 -14.04
C LYS A 57 -4.92 -7.84 -13.14
N ILE A 58 -4.91 -8.12 -11.85
CA ILE A 58 -4.01 -7.46 -10.89
C ILE A 58 -3.02 -8.47 -10.34
N LYS A 59 -1.72 -8.20 -10.47
CA LYS A 59 -0.65 -9.08 -10.03
C LYS A 59 0.24 -8.38 -9.01
N TYR A 60 0.47 -8.99 -7.86
CA TYR A 60 1.47 -8.54 -6.90
C TYR A 60 2.83 -9.18 -7.17
N ILE A 61 3.88 -8.36 -7.23
CA ILE A 61 5.26 -8.78 -7.50
C ILE A 61 6.12 -8.41 -6.28
N PRO A 62 6.53 -9.40 -5.44
CA PRO A 62 7.30 -9.11 -4.25
C PRO A 62 8.80 -8.94 -4.55
N PHE A 63 9.40 -7.91 -3.96
CA PHE A 63 10.82 -7.62 -4.01
C PHE A 63 11.42 -7.52 -2.60
N SER A 64 12.70 -7.82 -2.46
CA SER A 64 13.42 -7.64 -1.21
C SER A 64 13.68 -6.17 -0.90
N ASP A 65 13.87 -5.37 -1.94
CA ASP A 65 14.10 -3.92 -1.88
C ASP A 65 13.45 -3.26 -3.09
N VAL A 66 12.23 -2.78 -2.89
CA VAL A 66 11.43 -2.15 -3.95
C VAL A 66 12.07 -0.85 -4.45
N GLU A 67 12.66 -0.06 -3.55
CA GLU A 67 13.28 1.22 -3.91
C GLU A 67 14.48 1.00 -4.84
N SER A 68 15.31 0.01 -4.55
CA SER A 68 16.44 -0.36 -5.40
C SER A 68 16.00 -0.87 -6.77
N GLU A 69 14.91 -1.62 -6.86
CA GLU A 69 14.35 -2.07 -8.14
C GLU A 69 13.86 -0.90 -8.99
N ILE A 70 13.19 0.09 -8.40
CA ILE A 70 12.73 1.29 -9.09
C ILE A 70 13.92 2.10 -9.67
N VAL A 71 15.02 2.20 -8.92
CA VAL A 71 16.18 3.04 -9.31
C VAL A 71 17.09 2.35 -10.32
N GLY A 72 17.27 1.06 -10.23
CA GLY A 72 18.33 0.38 -10.95
C GLY A 72 18.06 -1.04 -11.37
N GLY A 73 16.83 -1.50 -11.32
CA GLY A 73 16.47 -2.87 -11.69
C GLY A 73 16.91 -3.19 -13.12
N THR A 74 17.80 -4.17 -13.23
CA THR A 74 18.29 -4.68 -14.53
C THR A 74 17.30 -5.65 -15.19
N ASN A 75 16.29 -6.08 -14.44
CA ASN A 75 15.17 -6.91 -14.90
C ASN A 75 13.88 -6.13 -14.70
N ILE A 76 13.75 -5.01 -15.40
CA ILE A 76 12.53 -4.20 -15.37
C ILE A 76 11.41 -5.04 -16.00
N GLU A 77 10.74 -5.87 -15.22
CA GLU A 77 9.31 -6.02 -15.39
C GLU A 77 8.76 -4.65 -15.04
N GLU A 78 8.34 -3.90 -16.04
CA GLU A 78 7.67 -2.62 -15.83
C GLU A 78 6.47 -2.91 -14.94
N PHE A 79 6.43 -2.32 -13.76
CA PHE A 79 5.27 -2.38 -12.90
C PHE A 79 4.58 -1.01 -12.90
N ASP A 80 3.26 -1.06 -12.76
CA ASP A 80 2.43 0.14 -12.87
C ASP A 80 2.35 0.88 -11.55
N LEU A 81 2.37 0.15 -10.43
CA LEU A 81 2.25 0.66 -9.08
C LEU A 81 3.33 0.08 -8.17
N ALA A 82 3.71 0.81 -7.13
CA ALA A 82 4.62 0.32 -6.11
C ALA A 82 4.12 0.60 -4.69
N ILE A 83 4.22 -0.40 -3.81
CA ILE A 83 4.04 -0.26 -2.37
C ILE A 83 5.43 -0.10 -1.75
N ILE A 84 5.75 1.10 -1.32
CA ILE A 84 7.06 1.46 -0.76
C ILE A 84 6.89 1.59 0.77
N PRO A 85 7.60 0.79 1.57
CA PRO A 85 7.45 0.79 3.03
C PRO A 85 7.85 2.11 3.70
N ASN A 86 8.79 2.83 3.11
CA ASN A 86 9.35 4.06 3.65
C ASN A 86 8.74 5.28 2.95
N PRO A 87 7.92 6.11 3.62
CA PRO A 87 7.34 7.30 3.00
C PRO A 87 8.38 8.31 2.50
N GLN A 88 9.51 8.46 3.22
CA GLN A 88 10.61 9.31 2.75
C GLN A 88 11.24 8.78 1.47
N GLY A 89 11.28 7.46 1.28
CA GLY A 89 11.69 6.82 0.04
C GLY A 89 10.81 7.22 -1.13
N VAL A 90 9.49 7.31 -0.93
CA VAL A 90 8.52 7.80 -1.94
C VAL A 90 8.89 9.22 -2.38
N VAL A 91 9.09 10.14 -1.43
CA VAL A 91 9.48 11.53 -1.74
C VAL A 91 10.81 11.58 -2.50
N ASN A 92 11.83 10.86 -2.03
CA ASN A 92 13.13 10.81 -2.67
C ASN A 92 13.11 10.28 -4.10
N LEU A 93 12.29 9.26 -4.36
CA LEU A 93 12.10 8.70 -5.70
C LEU A 93 11.39 9.68 -6.63
N GLY A 94 10.37 10.37 -6.12
CA GLY A 94 9.64 11.41 -6.85
C GLY A 94 10.53 12.58 -7.25
N GLU A 95 11.27 13.17 -6.30
CA GLU A 95 12.19 14.28 -6.54
C GLU A 95 13.31 13.94 -7.54
N ARG A 96 13.68 12.66 -7.64
CA ARG A 96 14.64 12.16 -8.63
C ARG A 96 14.01 11.77 -9.97
N GLY A 97 12.68 11.85 -10.11
CA GLY A 97 11.95 11.53 -11.33
C GLY A 97 11.82 10.04 -11.62
N HIS A 98 11.96 9.18 -10.62
CA HIS A 98 11.78 7.73 -10.76
C HIS A 98 10.32 7.28 -10.65
N ILE A 99 9.46 8.08 -10.02
CA ILE A 99 8.03 7.87 -9.94
C ILE A 99 7.28 9.15 -10.30
N TYR A 100 6.03 8.98 -10.69
CA TYR A 100 5.17 10.09 -11.08
C TYR A 100 4.38 10.66 -9.91
N PRO A 101 3.96 11.93 -9.95
CA PRO A 101 3.01 12.51 -9.00
C PRO A 101 1.69 11.74 -8.96
N VAL A 102 1.08 11.64 -7.79
CA VAL A 102 -0.22 10.98 -7.60
C VAL A 102 -1.33 11.64 -8.42
N SER A 103 -1.22 12.95 -8.70
CA SER A 103 -2.18 13.71 -9.50
C SER A 103 -2.34 13.24 -10.95
N ILE A 104 -1.43 12.38 -11.46
CA ILE A 104 -1.59 11.74 -12.77
C ILE A 104 -2.74 10.72 -12.76
N ALA A 105 -2.92 10.01 -11.64
CA ALA A 105 -3.91 8.93 -11.52
C ALA A 105 -5.14 9.32 -10.70
N LEU A 106 -4.99 10.21 -9.72
CA LEU A 106 -6.03 10.60 -8.79
C LEU A 106 -6.26 12.11 -8.81
N SER A 107 -7.53 12.54 -8.79
CA SER A 107 -7.86 13.96 -8.64
C SER A 107 -7.61 14.45 -7.22
N ASP A 108 -7.29 15.73 -7.07
CA ASP A 108 -7.12 16.38 -5.76
C ASP A 108 -8.37 16.23 -4.89
N GLU A 109 -9.57 16.32 -5.49
CA GLU A 109 -10.84 16.11 -4.78
C GLU A 109 -10.94 14.69 -4.18
N LEU A 110 -10.51 13.67 -4.90
CA LEU A 110 -10.51 12.29 -4.40
C LEU A 110 -9.53 12.14 -3.24
N ILE A 111 -8.36 12.73 -3.34
CA ILE A 111 -7.32 12.70 -2.30
C ILE A 111 -7.83 13.43 -1.05
N ASP A 112 -8.32 14.66 -1.19
CA ASP A 112 -8.77 15.49 -0.07
C ASP A 112 -9.97 14.89 0.68
N ASN A 113 -10.87 14.21 -0.03
CA ASN A 113 -12.04 13.56 0.57
C ASN A 113 -11.71 12.27 1.33
N ASN A 114 -10.62 11.57 0.99
CA ASN A 114 -10.29 10.27 1.55
C ASN A 114 -9.07 10.25 2.46
N TYR A 115 -8.17 11.25 2.35
CA TYR A 115 -6.93 11.29 3.12
C TYR A 115 -6.81 12.61 3.90
N PRO A 116 -6.77 12.56 5.24
CA PRO A 116 -6.50 13.75 6.05
C PRO A 116 -5.20 14.44 5.63
N LYS A 117 -5.17 15.78 5.66
CA LYS A 117 -4.07 16.56 5.12
C LYS A 117 -2.70 16.22 5.73
N HIS A 118 -2.65 15.98 7.04
CA HIS A 118 -1.42 15.58 7.74
C HIS A 118 -0.86 14.23 7.25
N LEU A 119 -1.69 13.35 6.66
CA LEU A 119 -1.23 12.10 6.05
C LEU A 119 -0.74 12.31 4.62
N GLN A 120 -1.32 13.26 3.89
CA GLN A 120 -0.84 13.63 2.55
C GLN A 120 0.55 14.28 2.63
N GLU A 121 0.81 15.09 3.66
CA GLU A 121 2.08 15.77 3.88
C GLU A 121 3.27 14.80 4.04
N ILE A 122 3.02 13.58 4.54
CA ILE A 122 4.07 12.56 4.73
C ILE A 122 4.71 12.11 3.40
N THR A 123 3.96 12.14 2.31
CA THR A 123 4.40 11.75 0.96
C THR A 123 4.51 12.94 -0.01
N THR A 124 4.43 14.15 0.53
CA THR A 124 4.57 15.40 -0.22
C THR A 124 6.00 15.94 -0.06
N SER A 125 6.64 16.26 -1.17
CA SER A 125 7.95 16.90 -1.17
C SER A 125 7.87 18.32 -0.63
N GLU A 126 8.77 18.68 0.27
CA GLU A 126 8.94 20.06 0.73
C GLU A 126 9.56 20.96 -0.34
N THR A 127 10.29 20.34 -1.29
CA THR A 127 11.05 21.06 -2.33
C THR A 127 10.13 21.62 -3.42
N ASP A 128 9.20 20.82 -3.93
CA ASP A 128 8.34 21.19 -5.05
C ASP A 128 6.83 21.14 -4.73
N GLN A 129 6.48 20.84 -3.47
CA GLN A 129 5.11 20.74 -2.97
C GLN A 129 4.27 19.69 -3.73
N THR A 130 4.91 18.71 -4.34
CA THR A 130 4.27 17.64 -5.10
C THR A 130 4.03 16.42 -4.23
N ASN A 131 2.83 15.87 -4.27
CA ASN A 131 2.49 14.61 -3.62
C ASN A 131 2.83 13.43 -4.55
N TYR A 132 3.74 12.56 -4.10
CA TYR A 132 4.23 11.42 -4.87
C TYR A 132 3.62 10.08 -4.44
N GLY A 133 2.78 10.04 -3.40
CA GLY A 133 2.17 8.80 -2.95
C GLY A 133 0.96 9.00 -2.05
N ILE A 134 0.22 7.94 -1.83
CA ILE A 134 -0.84 7.88 -0.83
C ILE A 134 -0.52 6.77 0.17
N LEU A 135 -0.93 6.94 1.41
CA LEU A 135 -0.72 5.92 2.42
C LEU A 135 -1.67 4.75 2.21
N PHE A 136 -1.12 3.61 1.84
CA PHE A 136 -1.86 2.37 1.66
C PHE A 136 -2.22 1.72 3.01
N ARG A 137 -1.31 1.79 3.99
CA ARG A 137 -1.47 1.17 5.29
C ARG A 137 -0.76 1.98 6.36
N LEU A 138 -1.43 2.15 7.50
CA LEU A 138 -0.83 2.68 8.73
C LEU A 138 -0.74 1.56 9.76
N ILE A 139 0.44 1.38 10.32
CA ILE A 139 0.67 0.43 11.41
C ILE A 139 1.14 1.25 12.60
N PRO A 140 0.39 1.28 13.71
CA PRO A 140 0.88 1.89 14.93
C PRO A 140 2.08 1.09 15.44
N ASN A 141 3.23 1.74 15.51
CA ASN A 141 4.45 1.20 16.10
C ASN A 141 4.64 1.77 17.49
N SER A 142 5.62 1.23 18.21
CA SER A 142 6.00 1.79 19.51
C SER A 142 4.87 1.79 20.53
N LEU A 143 4.13 0.68 20.61
CA LEU A 143 3.05 0.52 21.58
C LEU A 143 3.61 0.22 22.95
N ILE A 144 3.07 0.91 23.96
CA ILE A 144 3.32 0.65 25.36
C ILE A 144 2.14 -0.17 25.92
N TRP A 145 2.45 -1.33 26.49
CA TRP A 145 1.47 -2.21 27.10
C TRP A 145 1.42 -2.00 28.60
N TYR A 146 0.26 -2.10 29.19
CA TYR A 146 0.07 -1.94 30.64
C TYR A 146 -0.93 -2.94 31.18
N ASP A 147 -0.77 -3.27 32.49
CA ASP A 147 -1.74 -4.07 33.23
C ASP A 147 -2.96 -3.21 33.55
N VAL A 148 -4.13 -3.61 33.04
CA VAL A 148 -5.39 -2.84 33.16
C VAL A 148 -5.79 -2.65 34.60
N ASP A 149 -5.76 -3.72 35.41
CA ASP A 149 -6.18 -3.67 36.81
C ASP A 149 -5.27 -2.74 37.65
N LYS A 150 -3.98 -2.75 37.35
CA LYS A 150 -2.99 -1.88 37.97
C LYS A 150 -3.21 -0.43 37.58
N TYR A 151 -3.46 -0.18 36.32
CA TYR A 151 -3.70 1.15 35.76
C TYR A 151 -4.98 1.77 36.34
N GLU A 152 -6.06 1.01 36.46
CA GLU A 152 -7.31 1.42 37.08
C GLU A 152 -7.13 1.78 38.56
N ARG A 153 -6.33 1.00 39.31
CA ARG A 153 -6.02 1.32 40.74
C ARG A 153 -5.26 2.64 40.89
N LEU A 154 -4.56 3.10 39.85
CA LEU A 154 -3.86 4.37 39.84
C LEU A 154 -4.72 5.53 39.25
N GLY A 155 -6.02 5.29 39.05
CA GLY A 155 -6.99 6.29 38.64
C GLY A 155 -7.09 6.48 37.11
N SER A 156 -6.59 5.51 36.32
CA SER A 156 -6.63 5.53 34.85
C SER A 156 -6.11 6.87 34.27
N PRO A 157 -4.88 7.28 34.60
CA PRO A 157 -4.36 8.58 34.20
C PRO A 157 -4.29 8.75 32.68
N THR A 158 -4.60 9.93 32.20
CA THR A 158 -4.35 10.35 30.81
C THR A 158 -3.18 11.31 30.78
N PHE A 159 -2.37 11.26 29.72
CA PHE A 159 -1.19 12.08 29.57
C PHE A 159 -1.39 13.03 28.39
N GLU A 160 -1.10 14.32 28.58
CA GLU A 160 -1.15 15.33 27.53
C GLU A 160 0.21 15.44 26.79
N SER A 161 1.27 14.95 27.45
CA SER A 161 2.63 14.96 26.92
C SER A 161 3.39 13.69 27.31
N PHE A 162 4.51 13.44 26.61
CA PHE A 162 5.44 12.37 26.96
C PHE A 162 6.12 12.63 28.31
N GLU A 163 6.41 13.90 28.61
CA GLU A 163 6.96 14.34 29.89
C GLU A 163 6.06 14.02 31.07
N ASP A 164 4.74 14.17 30.92
CA ASP A 164 3.77 13.81 31.96
C ASP A 164 3.78 12.31 32.22
N MET A 165 3.82 11.50 31.16
CA MET A 165 3.93 10.04 31.24
C MET A 165 5.24 9.63 31.95
N ILE A 166 6.36 10.25 31.63
CA ILE A 166 7.66 10.00 32.29
C ILE A 166 7.62 10.38 33.75
N SER A 167 7.02 11.50 34.09
CA SER A 167 6.90 11.96 35.49
C SER A 167 6.05 11.00 36.31
N PHE A 168 4.91 10.59 35.78
CA PHE A 168 4.06 9.57 36.39
C PHE A 168 4.79 8.23 36.55
N THR A 169 5.53 7.82 35.52
CA THR A 169 6.32 6.59 35.58
C THR A 169 7.37 6.63 36.68
N LYS A 170 8.06 7.74 36.85
CA LYS A 170 9.06 7.91 37.95
C LYS A 170 8.44 7.84 39.34
N GLU A 171 7.20 8.29 39.49
CA GLU A 171 6.50 8.31 40.75
C GLU A 171 5.96 6.91 41.16
N TYR A 172 5.39 6.16 40.19
CA TYR A 172 4.62 4.95 40.47
C TYR A 172 5.28 3.65 39.99
N SER A 173 6.44 3.70 39.32
CA SER A 173 7.13 2.51 38.79
C SER A 173 8.43 2.23 39.55
N SER A 174 8.78 0.96 39.61
CA SER A 174 10.10 0.50 40.08
C SER A 174 10.54 -0.72 39.29
N SER A 175 11.81 -1.16 39.45
CA SER A 175 12.33 -2.37 38.84
C SER A 175 11.50 -3.62 39.17
N ASP A 176 10.98 -3.69 40.41
CA ASP A 176 10.22 -4.85 40.86
C ASP A 176 8.71 -4.72 40.60
N ASN A 177 8.27 -3.52 40.21
CA ASN A 177 6.88 -3.20 39.95
C ASN A 177 6.72 -2.26 38.78
N PRO A 178 7.06 -2.70 37.52
CA PRO A 178 6.99 -1.87 36.35
C PRO A 178 5.54 -1.51 36.01
N LEU A 179 5.30 -0.31 35.50
CA LEU A 179 3.99 0.13 35.02
C LEU A 179 3.74 -0.29 33.57
N TRP A 180 4.78 -0.29 32.76
CA TRP A 180 4.69 -0.45 31.34
C TRP A 180 5.53 -1.63 30.87
N CYS A 181 5.11 -2.24 29.79
CA CYS A 181 5.87 -3.23 29.04
C CYS A 181 5.96 -2.77 27.58
N MET A 182 7.13 -2.87 27.00
CA MET A 182 7.33 -2.64 25.57
C MET A 182 8.19 -3.77 25.01
N ASP A 183 7.87 -4.16 23.79
CA ASP A 183 8.65 -5.15 23.08
C ASP A 183 9.84 -4.45 22.37
N ILE A 184 11.05 -4.92 22.69
CA ILE A 184 12.31 -4.43 22.11
C ILE A 184 13.05 -5.52 21.34
N GLU A 185 12.45 -6.67 21.10
CA GLU A 185 13.03 -7.74 20.31
C GLU A 185 13.13 -7.35 18.83
N SER A 186 14.13 -7.94 18.14
CA SER A 186 14.34 -7.71 16.71
C SER A 186 13.08 -8.06 15.89
N GLY A 187 12.57 -7.08 15.15
CA GLY A 187 11.35 -7.21 14.35
C GLY A 187 10.07 -6.74 15.03
N ALA A 188 10.10 -6.50 16.34
CA ALA A 188 9.05 -5.76 17.03
C ALA A 188 9.32 -4.25 16.90
N SER A 189 8.37 -3.44 17.27
CA SER A 189 8.34 -1.96 17.22
C SER A 189 9.70 -1.25 17.39
N THR A 190 10.57 -1.34 16.45
CA THR A 190 11.92 -0.74 16.50
C THR A 190 11.96 0.73 16.07
N GLY A 191 10.83 1.38 16.00
CA GLY A 191 10.69 2.77 15.58
C GLY A 191 10.70 3.80 16.72
N TRP A 192 11.46 3.54 17.80
CA TRP A 192 11.61 4.50 18.91
C TRP A 192 12.67 5.54 18.61
#